data_eb1ec6841ae9496f9776c3f48f9370b6
#
_entry.id   eb1ec6841ae9496f9776c3f48f9370b6
#
_cell.length_a   1.000
_cell.length_b   1.000
_cell.length_c   1.000
_cell.angle_alpha   90.00
_cell.angle_beta   90.00
_cell.angle_gamma   90.00
#
_symmetry.space_group_name_H-M   'P 1'
#
loop_
_entity.id
_entity.type
_entity.pdbx_description
1 polymer ?
#
loop_
_entity_poly.entity_id
_entity_poly.type
_entity_poly.pdbx_seq_one_letter_code
_entity_poly.pdbx_strand_id
1 'polypeptide(L)'
;MAVASIKGGLILDNKAGAIVAGADFGSDSVRVIIVEGATGRTVSEASCAYPRWAKRMYCNDEISQFRQHPLDYIEAFTAAFQSALQDAGEHAGQRLLSIGIDTTGSTPCPVDEAGIPLALRPEFADNSNAMFHLWKDHTAIAEAEEINTIFSTADTVDYTQYQGIYSSEWFWAKILHTIRKDQQVKQAAFTWMEHCDWFASLLAGGTDPLAMYRSSCAAGHKALWHSAFGGLPSEECLRQLDPYLVLIKERYGAGPQHADAAIGTISKEWAAQLGVNEQVILSGSSFDAHAGAVGAGIRPRTLVKVAGTSTVDMMIEQPERLAGKDMKHICGLAEHSIIPGYVGIEAGQAAFGDIFAWYKSLLMWPVEQMLQQTDLLSEDQKRRLREQCSEQLLYNLEAAAKEIPLTAVNPPVALDWFNGRRYPVLNEAVKGTIAGLHLGSTAPAIYQSLLMSAIFGAKRIFDSFIEHGLQIDRIVVIGGIAKKSPYIMQMMSDVLGRPIMISKQDQVCAKGAAIYAAVAGGLFTSIEEAQQMYCEPYEADYEPDPEKQQDYAKKYRQYWRLAQSIEEFHSV
;
A
#
# COMPACT_ATOMS: atom_id res chain seq x y z
N MET A 1 -16.04 30.97 -15.36
CA MET A 1 -15.39 32.18 -15.98
C MET A 1 -13.91 32.09 -15.78
N ALA A 2 -13.18 32.13 -16.87
CA ALA A 2 -11.76 32.27 -17.10
C ALA A 2 -10.77 31.93 -15.95
N VAL A 3 -10.15 30.76 -16.04
CA VAL A 3 -8.82 30.50 -15.47
C VAL A 3 -7.82 31.26 -16.32
N ALA A 4 -7.27 32.34 -15.76
CA ALA A 4 -6.23 33.12 -16.41
C ALA A 4 -4.92 32.31 -16.45
N SER A 5 -4.50 31.98 -17.66
CA SER A 5 -3.17 31.47 -17.98
C SER A 5 -2.10 32.41 -17.45
N ILE A 6 -1.45 32.06 -16.36
CA ILE A 6 -0.19 32.69 -15.94
C ILE A 6 0.91 32.09 -16.82
N LYS A 7 1.18 32.77 -17.93
CA LYS A 7 2.26 32.42 -18.86
C LYS A 7 3.63 32.75 -18.29
N GLY A 8 4.50 31.76 -18.33
CA GLY A 8 5.92 31.73 -18.30
C GLY A 8 6.71 33.04 -18.48
N GLY A 9 7.32 33.46 -17.39
CA GLY A 9 8.31 34.55 -17.38
C GLY A 9 9.11 34.65 -16.09
N LEU A 10 8.68 34.05 -15.00
CA LEU A 10 9.37 34.14 -13.70
C LEU A 10 9.96 32.79 -13.19
N ILE A 11 9.75 31.68 -13.91
CA ILE A 11 10.08 30.33 -13.41
C ILE A 11 11.54 29.92 -13.69
N LEU A 12 12.21 30.54 -14.65
CA LEU A 12 13.52 30.07 -15.13
C LEU A 12 14.72 30.45 -14.22
N ASP A 13 14.63 31.49 -13.41
CA ASP A 13 15.75 31.91 -12.53
C ASP A 13 15.74 31.27 -11.12
N ASN A 14 14.65 30.61 -10.69
CA ASN A 14 14.50 30.09 -9.34
C ASN A 14 14.70 28.56 -9.22
N LYS A 15 15.04 27.85 -10.31
CA LYS A 15 15.27 26.39 -10.28
C LYS A 15 16.59 25.99 -9.60
N ALA A 16 17.59 26.87 -9.63
CA ALA A 16 18.85 26.61 -8.98
C ALA A 16 18.71 26.79 -7.45
N GLY A 17 18.71 25.64 -6.73
CA GLY A 17 18.59 25.59 -5.28
C GLY A 17 17.18 25.35 -4.72
N ALA A 18 16.16 25.22 -5.56
CA ALA A 18 14.85 24.78 -5.12
C ALA A 18 14.90 23.36 -4.51
N ILE A 19 14.10 23.13 -3.48
CA ILE A 19 13.90 21.81 -2.88
C ILE A 19 12.42 21.45 -2.91
N VAL A 20 12.13 20.16 -2.89
CA VAL A 20 10.77 19.62 -2.76
C VAL A 20 10.70 18.65 -1.60
N ALA A 21 9.53 18.49 -1.00
CA ALA A 21 9.29 17.54 0.07
C ALA A 21 8.37 16.42 -0.40
N GLY A 22 8.68 15.19 0.02
CA GLY A 22 7.79 14.05 -0.07
C GLY A 22 7.52 13.47 1.32
N ALA A 23 6.26 13.19 1.63
CA ALA A 23 5.84 12.64 2.91
C ALA A 23 5.05 11.35 2.71
N ASP A 24 5.53 10.26 3.31
CA ASP A 24 4.94 8.91 3.30
C ASP A 24 4.30 8.62 4.66
N PHE A 25 2.97 8.55 4.70
CA PHE A 25 2.20 8.15 5.87
C PHE A 25 1.97 6.63 5.85
N GLY A 26 2.93 5.89 6.39
CA GLY A 26 2.82 4.44 6.55
C GLY A 26 1.90 4.02 7.71
N SER A 27 1.87 2.73 8.02
CA SER A 27 1.00 2.18 9.07
C SER A 27 1.39 2.62 10.49
N ASP A 28 2.69 2.82 10.76
CA ASP A 28 3.20 3.02 12.13
C ASP A 28 3.81 4.40 12.34
N SER A 29 4.14 5.11 11.27
CA SER A 29 4.88 6.37 11.29
C SER A 29 4.72 7.14 9.99
N VAL A 30 4.97 8.44 10.04
CA VAL A 30 5.20 9.24 8.84
C VAL A 30 6.70 9.42 8.61
N ARG A 31 7.12 9.39 7.35
CA ARG A 31 8.49 9.66 6.89
C ARG A 31 8.46 10.85 5.95
N VAL A 32 9.35 11.79 6.16
CA VAL A 32 9.48 12.99 5.33
C VAL A 32 10.90 13.04 4.77
N ILE A 33 11.00 13.26 3.47
CA ILE A 33 12.29 13.53 2.80
C ILE A 33 12.27 14.91 2.16
N ILE A 34 13.40 15.57 2.23
CA ILE A 34 13.66 16.80 1.47
C ILE A 34 14.62 16.46 0.32
N VAL A 35 14.24 16.84 -0.87
CA VAL A 35 14.93 16.46 -2.11
C VAL A 35 15.38 17.72 -2.85
N GLU A 36 16.60 17.70 -3.36
CA GLU A 36 17.11 18.75 -4.26
C GLU A 36 16.35 18.73 -5.58
N GLY A 37 15.71 19.84 -5.94
CA GLY A 37 14.78 19.89 -7.06
C GLY A 37 15.40 19.58 -8.43
N ALA A 38 16.67 19.93 -8.62
CA ALA A 38 17.34 19.72 -9.91
C ALA A 38 17.81 18.26 -10.13
N THR A 39 18.19 17.55 -9.06
CA THR A 39 18.90 16.26 -9.17
C THR A 39 18.13 15.07 -8.57
N GLY A 40 17.12 15.34 -7.77
CA GLY A 40 16.41 14.29 -7.02
C GLY A 40 17.20 13.72 -5.83
N ARG A 41 18.40 14.24 -5.54
CA ARG A 41 19.20 13.80 -4.39
C ARG A 41 18.48 14.12 -3.07
N THR A 42 18.33 13.13 -2.21
CA THR A 42 17.81 13.36 -0.85
C THR A 42 18.81 14.19 -0.05
N VAL A 43 18.35 15.33 0.46
CA VAL A 43 19.15 16.28 1.26
C VAL A 43 19.06 15.93 2.74
N SER A 44 17.86 15.61 3.20
CA SER A 44 17.57 15.20 4.57
C SER A 44 16.35 14.31 4.63
N GLU A 45 16.21 13.57 5.73
CA GLU A 45 15.05 12.74 6.02
C GLU A 45 14.78 12.72 7.53
N ALA A 46 13.51 12.57 7.90
CA ALA A 46 13.10 12.35 9.27
C ALA A 46 11.85 11.48 9.32
N SER A 47 11.65 10.82 10.45
CA SER A 47 10.45 10.03 10.71
C SER A 47 9.91 10.26 12.11
N CYS A 48 8.58 10.12 12.26
CA CYS A 48 7.94 10.21 13.55
C CYS A 48 6.86 9.13 13.67
N ALA A 49 6.92 8.34 14.73
CA ALA A 49 5.92 7.31 15.02
C ALA A 49 4.60 7.94 15.49
N TYR A 50 3.49 7.27 15.24
CA TYR A 50 2.16 7.67 15.71
C TYR A 50 1.99 7.29 17.18
N PRO A 51 1.90 8.28 18.12
CA PRO A 51 2.03 7.98 19.54
C PRO A 51 0.85 7.20 20.13
N ARG A 52 -0.38 7.38 19.62
CA ARG A 52 -1.57 6.63 20.06
C ARG A 52 -1.57 5.22 19.48
N TRP A 53 -1.24 5.11 18.21
CA TRP A 53 -1.10 3.83 17.52
C TRP A 53 -0.01 2.95 18.16
N ALA A 54 1.16 3.50 18.50
CA ALA A 54 2.24 2.76 19.16
C ALA A 54 1.81 2.16 20.52
N LYS A 55 0.81 2.75 21.17
CA LYS A 55 0.17 2.22 22.39
C LYS A 55 -1.00 1.28 22.08
N ARG A 56 -1.26 0.98 20.81
CA ARG A 56 -2.39 0.18 20.34
C ARG A 56 -3.77 0.70 20.83
N MET A 57 -3.88 2.00 21.05
CA MET A 57 -5.17 2.63 21.33
C MET A 57 -6.10 2.41 20.13
N TYR A 58 -7.35 2.15 20.37
CA TYR A 58 -8.38 1.96 19.35
C TYR A 58 -8.18 0.73 18.42
N CYS A 59 -7.32 -0.23 18.84
CA CYS A 59 -7.12 -1.52 18.18
C CYS A 59 -7.78 -2.66 18.96
N ASN A 60 -8.39 -3.59 18.24
CA ASN A 60 -8.92 -4.84 18.80
C ASN A 60 -8.63 -5.99 17.83
N ASP A 61 -7.64 -6.82 18.17
CA ASP A 61 -7.21 -7.94 17.32
C ASP A 61 -8.28 -9.04 17.20
N GLU A 62 -9.14 -9.23 18.22
CA GLU A 62 -10.15 -10.28 18.23
C GLU A 62 -11.21 -10.09 17.12
N ILE A 63 -11.49 -8.83 16.77
CA ILE A 63 -12.44 -8.48 15.71
C ILE A 63 -11.77 -7.82 14.52
N SER A 64 -10.44 -7.85 14.46
CA SER A 64 -9.64 -7.23 13.39
C SER A 64 -9.96 -5.74 13.19
N GLN A 65 -10.20 -5.01 14.30
CA GLN A 65 -10.43 -3.57 14.28
C GLN A 65 -9.12 -2.81 14.45
N PHE A 66 -8.84 -1.90 13.54
CA PHE A 66 -7.64 -1.08 13.53
C PHE A 66 -8.01 0.37 13.16
N ARG A 67 -7.99 1.27 14.16
CA ARG A 67 -8.34 2.67 13.99
C ARG A 67 -7.17 3.58 14.35
N GLN A 68 -7.02 4.66 13.59
CA GLN A 68 -5.98 5.67 13.85
C GLN A 68 -6.61 7.04 14.07
N HIS A 69 -6.20 7.69 15.15
CA HIS A 69 -6.70 9.00 15.51
C HIS A 69 -6.09 10.08 14.61
N PRO A 70 -6.85 11.06 14.06
CA PRO A 70 -6.31 12.08 13.16
C PRO A 70 -5.19 12.93 13.76
N LEU A 71 -5.15 13.11 15.10
CA LEU A 71 -4.03 13.80 15.76
C LEU A 71 -2.70 13.07 15.61
N ASP A 72 -2.68 11.74 15.48
CA ASP A 72 -1.43 11.00 15.22
C ASP A 72 -0.77 11.46 13.93
N TYR A 73 -1.56 11.69 12.89
CA TYR A 73 -1.07 12.17 11.61
C TYR A 73 -0.58 13.62 11.68
N ILE A 74 -1.38 14.52 12.29
CA ILE A 74 -1.06 15.94 12.42
C ILE A 74 0.23 16.14 13.23
N GLU A 75 0.30 15.53 14.41
CA GLU A 75 1.43 15.67 15.33
C GLU A 75 2.71 15.07 14.76
N ALA A 76 2.62 13.84 14.23
CA ALA A 76 3.78 13.15 13.69
C ALA A 76 4.31 13.81 12.41
N PHE A 77 3.42 14.24 11.50
CA PHE A 77 3.82 14.96 10.30
C PHE A 77 4.54 16.27 10.65
N THR A 78 3.96 17.07 11.54
CA THR A 78 4.55 18.34 11.96
C THR A 78 5.96 18.13 12.51
N ALA A 79 6.14 17.14 13.40
CA ALA A 79 7.43 16.83 14.00
C ALA A 79 8.46 16.33 12.96
N ALA A 80 8.08 15.38 12.11
CA ALA A 80 8.96 14.83 11.09
C ALA A 80 9.33 15.90 10.04
N PHE A 81 8.36 16.70 9.59
CA PHE A 81 8.59 17.73 8.59
C PHE A 81 9.54 18.82 9.10
N GLN A 82 9.31 19.33 10.31
CA GLN A 82 10.17 20.35 10.92
C GLN A 82 11.59 19.82 11.12
N SER A 83 11.75 18.57 11.57
CA SER A 83 13.07 17.93 11.72
C SER A 83 13.79 17.81 10.37
N ALA A 84 13.12 17.25 9.34
CA ALA A 84 13.71 17.11 8.02
C ALA A 84 14.08 18.47 7.40
N LEU A 85 13.23 19.49 7.61
CA LEU A 85 13.49 20.84 7.10
C LEU A 85 14.68 21.51 7.81
N GLN A 86 14.81 21.31 9.11
CA GLN A 86 15.95 21.80 9.89
C GLN A 86 17.26 21.18 9.42
N ASP A 87 17.27 19.84 9.19
CA ASP A 87 18.44 19.11 8.73
C ASP A 87 18.81 19.44 7.28
N ALA A 88 17.86 19.96 6.47
CA ALA A 88 18.11 20.46 5.12
C ALA A 88 18.88 21.80 5.08
N GLY A 89 19.13 22.41 6.23
CA GLY A 89 19.97 23.58 6.42
C GLY A 89 19.23 24.91 6.50
N GLU A 90 20.01 25.99 6.72
CA GLU A 90 19.45 27.32 6.86
C GLU A 90 18.64 27.76 5.63
N HIS A 91 17.53 28.44 5.87
CA HIS A 91 16.62 28.95 4.84
C HIS A 91 15.94 27.86 3.97
N ALA A 92 15.97 26.58 4.37
CA ALA A 92 15.32 25.50 3.61
C ALA A 92 13.82 25.77 3.38
N GLY A 93 13.09 26.27 4.40
CA GLY A 93 11.68 26.65 4.26
C GLY A 93 11.40 27.74 3.23
N GLN A 94 12.35 28.61 2.95
CA GLN A 94 12.22 29.65 1.92
C GLN A 94 12.49 29.10 0.51
N ARG A 95 13.28 28.04 0.40
CA ARG A 95 13.61 27.36 -0.86
C ARG A 95 12.64 26.25 -1.23
N LEU A 96 11.76 25.88 -0.31
CA LEU A 96 10.77 24.82 -0.55
C LEU A 96 9.76 25.28 -1.60
N LEU A 97 9.70 24.55 -2.70
CA LEU A 97 8.83 24.83 -3.83
C LEU A 97 7.48 24.13 -3.71
N SER A 98 7.50 22.85 -3.35
CA SER A 98 6.29 22.04 -3.32
C SER A 98 6.39 20.88 -2.32
N ILE A 99 5.22 20.38 -1.90
CA ILE A 99 5.05 19.23 -1.01
C ILE A 99 4.12 18.22 -1.70
N GLY A 100 4.51 16.96 -1.70
CA GLY A 100 3.67 15.83 -2.08
C GLY A 100 3.51 14.88 -0.90
N ILE A 101 2.37 14.20 -0.87
CA ILE A 101 2.09 13.21 0.16
C ILE A 101 1.59 11.91 -0.44
N ASP A 102 1.84 10.83 0.25
CA ASP A 102 1.16 9.55 0.05
C ASP A 102 0.75 8.97 1.41
N THR A 103 -0.22 8.06 1.38
CA THR A 103 -0.76 7.47 2.61
C THR A 103 -1.11 6.01 2.40
N THR A 104 -1.25 5.27 3.49
CA THR A 104 -1.92 3.96 3.42
C THR A 104 -3.32 4.08 2.84
N GLY A 105 -3.82 3.04 2.19
CA GLY A 105 -5.16 3.02 1.58
C GLY A 105 -5.74 1.62 1.39
N SER A 106 -7.05 1.44 1.54
CA SER A 106 -8.09 2.43 1.88
C SER A 106 -8.07 2.76 3.37
N THR A 107 -8.01 4.04 3.72
CA THR A 107 -8.00 4.51 5.11
C THR A 107 -8.99 5.69 5.25
N PRO A 108 -10.31 5.44 5.10
CA PRO A 108 -11.33 6.49 5.13
C PRO A 108 -11.69 6.92 6.55
N CYS A 109 -12.19 8.14 6.66
CA CYS A 109 -12.65 8.76 7.91
C CYS A 109 -13.94 9.55 7.68
N PRO A 110 -14.91 9.52 8.62
CA PRO A 110 -16.07 10.42 8.57
C PRO A 110 -15.66 11.85 8.93
N VAL A 111 -16.11 12.80 8.12
CA VAL A 111 -15.87 14.23 8.32
C VAL A 111 -17.18 15.01 8.40
N ASP A 112 -17.15 16.14 9.09
CA ASP A 112 -18.29 17.07 9.18
C ASP A 112 -18.40 18.00 7.96
N GLU A 113 -19.33 18.96 8.01
CA GLU A 113 -19.58 19.95 6.96
C GLU A 113 -18.39 20.89 6.69
N ALA A 114 -17.45 21.00 7.64
CA ALA A 114 -16.23 21.78 7.51
C ALA A 114 -15.01 20.91 7.08
N GLY A 115 -15.21 19.62 6.75
CA GLY A 115 -14.13 18.70 6.39
C GLY A 115 -13.27 18.27 7.57
N ILE A 116 -13.73 18.47 8.80
CA ILE A 116 -13.01 18.10 10.01
C ILE A 116 -13.38 16.65 10.38
N PRO A 117 -12.40 15.73 10.55
CA PRO A 117 -12.63 14.40 11.07
C PRO A 117 -13.40 14.43 12.37
N LEU A 118 -14.45 13.63 12.50
CA LEU A 118 -15.32 13.67 13.68
C LEU A 118 -14.54 13.43 14.98
N ALA A 119 -13.52 12.57 14.97
CA ALA A 119 -12.69 12.32 16.16
C ALA A 119 -11.90 13.54 16.66
N LEU A 120 -11.83 14.64 15.91
CA LEU A 120 -11.26 15.92 16.38
C LEU A 120 -12.30 16.75 17.17
N ARG A 121 -13.55 16.35 17.17
CA ARG A 121 -14.60 16.97 17.99
C ARG A 121 -14.65 16.32 19.38
N PRO A 122 -14.79 17.09 20.47
CA PRO A 122 -14.74 16.56 21.84
C PRO A 122 -15.71 15.39 22.10
N GLU A 123 -16.91 15.44 21.51
CA GLU A 123 -17.94 14.42 21.67
C GLU A 123 -17.62 13.08 20.97
N PHE A 124 -16.67 13.07 20.05
CA PHE A 124 -16.24 11.88 19.31
C PHE A 124 -14.77 11.50 19.54
N ALA A 125 -14.03 12.22 20.39
CA ALA A 125 -12.59 12.08 20.55
C ALA A 125 -12.11 10.65 20.87
N ASP A 126 -12.91 9.90 21.63
CA ASP A 126 -12.61 8.50 21.98
C ASP A 126 -13.45 7.48 21.18
N ASN A 127 -14.28 7.93 20.25
CA ASN A 127 -15.08 7.04 19.43
C ASN A 127 -14.27 6.49 18.24
N SER A 128 -13.91 5.22 18.32
CA SER A 128 -13.12 4.56 17.27
C SER A 128 -13.80 4.55 15.89
N ASN A 129 -15.13 4.64 15.83
CA ASN A 129 -15.88 4.73 14.56
C ASN A 129 -15.82 6.12 13.92
N ALA A 130 -15.40 7.13 14.66
CA ALA A 130 -15.20 8.49 14.18
C ALA A 130 -13.76 8.77 13.68
N MET A 131 -12.89 7.77 13.75
CA MET A 131 -11.46 7.83 13.38
C MET A 131 -11.21 7.31 11.97
N PHE A 132 -9.94 7.34 11.55
CA PHE A 132 -9.50 6.70 10.31
C PHE A 132 -9.52 5.17 10.44
N HIS A 133 -10.17 4.51 9.51
CA HIS A 133 -10.26 3.05 9.41
C HIS A 133 -9.07 2.54 8.59
N LEU A 134 -8.03 2.02 9.26
CA LEU A 134 -6.79 1.63 8.59
C LEU A 134 -7.02 0.56 7.52
N TRP A 135 -6.17 0.50 6.50
CA TRP A 135 -6.27 -0.45 5.38
C TRP A 135 -6.47 -1.92 5.81
N LYS A 136 -5.84 -2.35 6.90
CA LYS A 136 -5.95 -3.72 7.44
C LYS A 136 -7.13 -3.94 8.41
N ASP A 137 -8.08 -3.01 8.48
CA ASP A 137 -9.30 -3.20 9.27
C ASP A 137 -10.27 -4.10 8.51
N HIS A 138 -10.62 -5.24 9.11
CA HIS A 138 -11.50 -6.23 8.53
C HIS A 138 -12.86 -6.35 9.24
N THR A 139 -13.29 -5.32 9.94
CA THR A 139 -14.59 -5.33 10.64
C THR A 139 -15.78 -5.44 9.69
N ALA A 140 -15.63 -5.12 8.41
CA ALA A 140 -16.70 -4.99 7.41
C ALA A 140 -16.85 -6.21 6.47
N ILE A 141 -16.48 -7.43 6.92
CA ILE A 141 -16.55 -8.65 6.06
C ILE A 141 -17.97 -8.93 5.56
N ALA A 142 -18.95 -8.88 6.45
CA ALA A 142 -20.35 -9.15 6.07
C ALA A 142 -20.90 -8.09 5.08
N GLU A 143 -20.52 -6.84 5.26
CA GLU A 143 -20.91 -5.77 4.35
C GLU A 143 -20.24 -5.90 2.98
N ALA A 144 -18.99 -6.36 2.92
CA ALA A 144 -18.32 -6.63 1.66
C ALA A 144 -18.99 -7.79 0.88
N GLU A 145 -19.41 -8.84 1.56
CA GLU A 145 -20.18 -9.96 0.94
C GLU A 145 -21.52 -9.46 0.36
N GLU A 146 -22.23 -8.60 1.09
CA GLU A 146 -23.47 -7.99 0.61
C GLU A 146 -23.23 -7.07 -0.59
N ILE A 147 -22.18 -6.23 -0.57
CA ILE A 147 -21.78 -5.40 -1.70
C ILE A 147 -21.52 -6.26 -2.94
N ASN A 148 -20.74 -7.34 -2.80
CA ASN A 148 -20.44 -8.26 -3.91
C ASN A 148 -21.70 -8.88 -4.50
N THR A 149 -22.65 -9.27 -3.65
CA THR A 149 -23.93 -9.84 -4.09
C THR A 149 -24.73 -8.82 -4.92
N ILE A 150 -24.86 -7.59 -4.42
CA ILE A 150 -25.61 -6.53 -5.13
C ILE A 150 -24.90 -6.09 -6.40
N PHE A 151 -23.60 -5.86 -6.36
CA PHE A 151 -22.83 -5.41 -7.52
C PHE A 151 -22.76 -6.43 -8.65
N SER A 152 -22.96 -7.71 -8.36
CA SER A 152 -23.04 -8.76 -9.38
C SER A 152 -24.44 -8.94 -10.01
N THR A 153 -25.49 -8.40 -9.41
CA THR A 153 -26.88 -8.70 -9.79
C THR A 153 -27.75 -7.51 -10.12
N ALA A 154 -27.43 -6.33 -9.60
CA ALA A 154 -28.37 -5.21 -9.56
C ALA A 154 -28.31 -4.26 -10.78
N ASP A 155 -27.30 -4.37 -11.63
CA ASP A 155 -27.10 -3.38 -12.67
C ASP A 155 -26.67 -3.99 -14.02
N THR A 156 -26.71 -3.17 -15.06
CA THR A 156 -26.14 -3.48 -16.37
C THR A 156 -24.61 -3.39 -16.39
N VAL A 157 -24.00 -2.80 -15.35
CA VAL A 157 -22.55 -2.64 -15.20
C VAL A 157 -21.98 -3.80 -14.39
N ASP A 158 -21.03 -4.50 -14.96
CA ASP A 158 -20.25 -5.52 -14.26
C ASP A 158 -19.03 -4.87 -13.56
N TYR A 159 -19.22 -4.45 -12.33
CA TYR A 159 -18.15 -3.79 -11.55
C TYR A 159 -16.95 -4.69 -11.27
N THR A 160 -17.12 -6.02 -11.35
CA THR A 160 -16.01 -6.98 -11.13
C THR A 160 -14.92 -6.89 -12.18
N GLN A 161 -15.21 -6.30 -13.35
CA GLN A 161 -14.21 -6.04 -14.39
C GLN A 161 -13.17 -4.99 -13.97
N TYR A 162 -13.47 -4.14 -12.99
CA TYR A 162 -12.65 -3.00 -12.60
C TYR A 162 -11.96 -3.20 -11.25
N GLN A 163 -12.63 -3.90 -10.32
CA GLN A 163 -12.10 -4.08 -8.95
C GLN A 163 -12.07 -5.54 -8.50
N GLY A 164 -12.51 -6.47 -9.34
CA GLY A 164 -12.68 -7.87 -8.90
C GLY A 164 -13.74 -7.98 -7.80
N ILE A 165 -13.45 -8.81 -6.78
CA ILE A 165 -14.31 -8.96 -5.60
C ILE A 165 -14.03 -7.83 -4.62
N TYR A 166 -15.07 -7.12 -4.20
CA TYR A 166 -14.96 -5.98 -3.28
C TYR A 166 -14.56 -6.46 -1.88
N SER A 167 -13.53 -5.85 -1.30
CA SER A 167 -12.93 -6.26 -0.02
C SER A 167 -13.53 -5.50 1.16
N SER A 168 -13.52 -6.14 2.33
CA SER A 168 -13.83 -5.51 3.62
C SER A 168 -12.88 -4.35 3.97
N GLU A 169 -11.70 -4.34 3.37
CA GLU A 169 -10.69 -3.28 3.55
C GLU A 169 -11.07 -1.96 2.85
N TRP A 170 -12.09 -1.93 1.97
CA TRP A 170 -12.31 -0.82 1.05
C TRP A 170 -13.45 0.13 1.47
N PHE A 171 -13.48 1.29 0.83
CA PHE A 171 -14.25 2.48 1.16
C PHE A 171 -15.72 2.21 1.50
N TRP A 172 -16.51 1.62 0.58
CA TRP A 172 -17.95 1.42 0.77
C TRP A 172 -18.27 0.40 1.88
N ALA A 173 -17.46 -0.66 2.00
CA ALA A 173 -17.67 -1.67 3.03
C ALA A 173 -17.48 -1.08 4.44
N LYS A 174 -16.40 -0.30 4.65
CA LYS A 174 -16.12 0.37 5.92
C LYS A 174 -17.19 1.39 6.29
N ILE A 175 -17.67 2.16 5.33
CA ILE A 175 -18.77 3.12 5.55
C ILE A 175 -20.03 2.36 5.95
N LEU A 176 -20.44 1.37 5.17
CA LEU A 176 -21.66 0.60 5.40
C LEU A 176 -21.66 -0.06 6.79
N HIS A 177 -20.54 -0.68 7.17
CA HIS A 177 -20.34 -1.24 8.50
C HIS A 177 -20.54 -0.18 9.59
N THR A 178 -19.83 0.94 9.46
CA THR A 178 -19.84 1.98 10.49
C THR A 178 -21.22 2.59 10.69
N ILE A 179 -21.92 2.94 9.62
CA ILE A 179 -23.25 3.57 9.72
C ILE A 179 -24.32 2.62 10.29
N ARG A 180 -24.11 1.30 10.16
CA ARG A 180 -24.97 0.27 10.78
C ARG A 180 -24.69 0.10 12.27
N LYS A 181 -23.43 0.25 12.69
CA LYS A 181 -22.98 0.06 14.08
C LYS A 181 -23.10 1.31 14.92
N ASP A 182 -22.95 2.50 14.35
CA ASP A 182 -22.89 3.76 15.09
C ASP A 182 -23.80 4.82 14.46
N GLN A 183 -24.97 4.99 15.08
CA GLN A 183 -25.96 5.96 14.63
C GLN A 183 -25.54 7.41 14.89
N GLN A 184 -24.68 7.67 15.89
CA GLN A 184 -24.20 9.02 16.18
C GLN A 184 -23.23 9.47 15.09
N VAL A 185 -22.29 8.59 14.69
CA VAL A 185 -21.40 8.85 13.56
C VAL A 185 -22.20 9.00 12.27
N LYS A 186 -23.19 8.12 11.99
CA LYS A 186 -24.06 8.24 10.81
C LYS A 186 -24.74 9.61 10.71
N GLN A 187 -25.21 10.16 11.83
CA GLN A 187 -25.92 11.44 11.85
C GLN A 187 -24.98 12.65 11.76
N ALA A 188 -23.79 12.56 12.35
CA ALA A 188 -22.84 13.66 12.43
C ALA A 188 -21.94 13.77 11.17
N ALA A 189 -21.71 12.66 10.46
CA ALA A 189 -20.89 12.68 9.28
C ALA A 189 -21.59 13.33 8.10
N PHE A 190 -20.98 14.39 7.57
CA PHE A 190 -21.42 15.00 6.33
C PHE A 190 -21.03 14.14 5.12
N THR A 191 -19.76 13.72 5.08
CA THR A 191 -19.23 12.80 4.06
C THR A 191 -18.07 11.97 4.63
N TRP A 192 -17.44 11.18 3.77
CA TRP A 192 -16.26 10.37 4.10
C TRP A 192 -15.11 10.73 3.18
N MET A 193 -13.90 10.76 3.72
CA MET A 193 -12.69 11.10 2.97
C MET A 193 -11.60 10.06 3.23
N GLU A 194 -10.89 9.66 2.18
CA GLU A 194 -9.65 8.89 2.32
C GLU A 194 -8.56 9.76 2.99
N HIS A 195 -7.64 9.14 3.68
CA HIS A 195 -6.56 9.84 4.38
C HIS A 195 -5.76 10.73 3.42
N CYS A 196 -5.41 10.22 2.24
CA CYS A 196 -4.69 10.98 1.23
C CYS A 196 -5.47 12.21 0.74
N ASP A 197 -6.79 12.10 0.59
CA ASP A 197 -7.64 13.21 0.18
C ASP A 197 -7.71 14.30 1.26
N TRP A 198 -7.96 13.84 2.50
CA TRP A 198 -8.14 14.73 3.63
C TRP A 198 -6.87 15.49 3.98
N PHE A 199 -5.71 14.79 4.08
CA PHE A 199 -4.48 15.42 4.55
C PHE A 199 -3.93 16.43 3.53
N ALA A 200 -4.01 16.12 2.23
CA ALA A 200 -3.65 17.06 1.17
C ALA A 200 -4.53 18.33 1.22
N SER A 201 -5.84 18.15 1.40
CA SER A 201 -6.80 19.26 1.54
C SER A 201 -6.60 20.05 2.84
N LEU A 202 -6.25 19.39 3.94
CA LEU A 202 -5.95 20.03 5.23
C LEU A 202 -4.78 21.01 5.11
N LEU A 203 -3.70 20.60 4.44
CA LEU A 203 -2.54 21.48 4.21
C LEU A 203 -2.91 22.70 3.36
N ALA A 204 -3.83 22.54 2.42
CA ALA A 204 -4.35 23.64 1.60
C ALA A 204 -5.35 24.55 2.35
N GLY A 205 -5.71 24.22 3.58
CA GLY A 205 -6.72 24.96 4.35
C GLY A 205 -8.15 24.71 3.87
N GLY A 206 -8.43 23.54 3.29
CA GLY A 206 -9.76 23.16 2.82
C GLY A 206 -10.77 23.06 3.96
N THR A 207 -11.92 23.71 3.81
CA THR A 207 -13.03 23.74 4.78
C THR A 207 -14.39 23.38 4.18
N ASP A 208 -14.43 23.03 2.91
CA ASP A 208 -15.63 22.56 2.21
C ASP A 208 -15.34 21.17 1.59
N PRO A 209 -15.89 20.09 2.16
CA PRO A 209 -15.68 18.73 1.66
C PRO A 209 -16.07 18.51 0.20
N LEU A 210 -16.99 19.31 -0.32
CA LEU A 210 -17.41 19.23 -1.73
C LEU A 210 -16.38 19.83 -2.70
N ALA A 211 -15.55 20.74 -2.22
CA ALA A 211 -14.46 21.37 -2.97
C ALA A 211 -13.07 20.76 -2.66
N MET A 212 -12.95 19.96 -1.61
CA MET A 212 -11.72 19.30 -1.26
C MET A 212 -11.25 18.33 -2.33
N TYR A 213 -9.94 18.16 -2.42
CA TYR A 213 -9.28 17.25 -3.34
C TYR A 213 -9.76 15.79 -3.14
N ARG A 214 -9.89 15.07 -4.25
CA ARG A 214 -10.12 13.62 -4.30
C ARG A 214 -9.06 12.98 -5.19
N SER A 215 -8.36 11.99 -4.68
CA SER A 215 -7.32 11.27 -5.41
C SER A 215 -7.91 10.32 -6.45
N SER A 216 -7.43 10.37 -7.70
CA SER A 216 -7.78 9.37 -8.72
C SER A 216 -7.36 7.97 -8.31
N CYS A 217 -6.28 7.83 -7.54
CA CYS A 217 -5.84 6.56 -6.98
C CYS A 217 -6.85 5.99 -5.99
N ALA A 218 -7.24 6.78 -4.98
CA ALA A 218 -8.20 6.35 -3.96
C ALA A 218 -9.60 6.12 -4.54
N ALA A 219 -10.08 7.04 -5.36
CA ALA A 219 -11.37 6.94 -6.02
C ALA A 219 -11.48 5.69 -6.90
N GLY A 220 -10.49 5.43 -7.75
CA GLY A 220 -10.48 4.30 -8.67
C GLY A 220 -10.30 2.97 -7.94
N HIS A 221 -9.26 2.83 -7.11
CA HIS A 221 -8.93 1.54 -6.50
C HIS A 221 -9.84 1.15 -5.32
N LYS A 222 -10.45 2.11 -4.62
CA LYS A 222 -11.17 1.76 -3.37
C LYS A 222 -12.62 2.22 -3.33
N ALA A 223 -12.97 3.34 -4.00
CA ALA A 223 -14.36 3.79 -4.11
C ALA A 223 -15.07 3.35 -5.41
N LEU A 224 -14.39 2.57 -6.25
CA LEU A 224 -14.92 2.05 -7.52
C LEU A 224 -15.36 3.17 -8.47
N TRP A 225 -14.56 4.23 -8.59
CA TRP A 225 -14.76 5.29 -9.55
C TRP A 225 -14.16 4.91 -10.91
N HIS A 226 -14.96 4.97 -11.99
CA HIS A 226 -14.46 4.71 -13.33
C HIS A 226 -15.28 5.48 -14.38
N SER A 227 -14.59 5.98 -15.41
CA SER A 227 -15.21 6.77 -16.48
C SER A 227 -16.24 5.97 -17.30
N ALA A 228 -16.03 4.66 -17.47
CA ALA A 228 -16.88 3.78 -18.27
C ALA A 228 -18.33 3.69 -17.76
N PHE A 229 -18.58 3.94 -16.48
CA PHE A 229 -19.93 4.00 -15.92
C PHE A 229 -20.27 5.36 -15.28
N GLY A 230 -19.52 6.39 -15.65
CA GLY A 230 -19.81 7.78 -15.30
C GLY A 230 -19.44 8.19 -13.88
N GLY A 231 -18.52 7.49 -13.23
CA GLY A 231 -18.00 7.85 -11.91
C GLY A 231 -18.15 6.73 -10.87
N LEU A 232 -18.70 7.07 -9.70
CA LEU A 232 -18.95 6.12 -8.60
C LEU A 232 -20.09 5.14 -8.95
N PRO A 233 -20.24 4.00 -8.21
CA PRO A 233 -21.30 3.04 -8.42
C PRO A 233 -22.70 3.67 -8.53
N SER A 234 -23.61 3.01 -9.23
CA SER A 234 -24.95 3.54 -9.48
C SER A 234 -25.70 3.80 -8.16
N GLU A 235 -26.61 4.78 -8.19
CA GLU A 235 -27.48 5.05 -7.05
C GLU A 235 -28.36 3.85 -6.70
N GLU A 236 -28.77 3.08 -7.71
CA GLU A 236 -29.61 1.90 -7.51
C GLU A 236 -28.87 0.85 -6.67
N CYS A 237 -27.62 0.53 -7.00
CA CYS A 237 -26.78 -0.39 -6.22
C CYS A 237 -26.55 0.13 -4.80
N LEU A 238 -26.19 1.41 -4.64
CA LEU A 238 -25.93 2.00 -3.34
C LEU A 238 -27.19 2.06 -2.47
N ARG A 239 -28.37 2.37 -3.06
CA ARG A 239 -29.64 2.44 -2.34
C ARG A 239 -30.10 1.09 -1.83
N GLN A 240 -29.81 0.00 -2.57
CA GLN A 240 -30.12 -1.36 -2.11
C GLN A 240 -29.31 -1.76 -0.88
N LEU A 241 -28.09 -1.25 -0.73
CA LEU A 241 -27.26 -1.46 0.46
C LEU A 241 -27.75 -0.61 1.65
N ASP A 242 -27.79 0.69 1.50
CA ASP A 242 -28.35 1.67 2.45
C ASP A 242 -28.54 3.02 1.73
N PRO A 243 -29.72 3.68 1.87
CA PRO A 243 -29.96 5.00 1.28
C PRO A 243 -28.93 6.06 1.68
N TYR A 244 -28.27 5.93 2.81
CA TYR A 244 -27.21 6.84 3.24
C TYR A 244 -26.00 6.82 2.29
N LEU A 245 -25.69 5.70 1.63
CA LEU A 245 -24.60 5.62 0.67
C LEU A 245 -24.85 6.46 -0.59
N VAL A 246 -26.12 6.64 -0.99
CA VAL A 246 -26.49 7.57 -2.07
C VAL A 246 -26.14 9.00 -1.67
N LEU A 247 -26.43 9.39 -0.43
CA LEU A 247 -26.06 10.70 0.11
C LEU A 247 -24.54 10.90 0.15
N ILE A 248 -23.77 9.86 0.49
CA ILE A 248 -22.29 9.93 0.43
C ILE A 248 -21.79 10.08 -1.00
N LYS A 249 -22.40 9.39 -1.98
CA LYS A 249 -22.09 9.59 -3.41
C LYS A 249 -22.35 11.04 -3.85
N GLU A 250 -23.50 11.60 -3.51
CA GLU A 250 -23.84 13.00 -3.81
C GLU A 250 -22.85 13.99 -3.17
N ARG A 251 -22.33 13.65 -1.99
CA ARG A 251 -21.38 14.46 -1.20
C ARG A 251 -19.93 14.05 -1.42
N TYR A 252 -19.64 13.23 -2.43
CA TYR A 252 -18.26 12.88 -2.76
C TYR A 252 -17.46 14.09 -3.28
N GLY A 253 -18.17 15.09 -3.82
CA GLY A 253 -17.60 16.34 -4.30
C GLY A 253 -17.21 16.29 -5.78
N ALA A 254 -16.20 17.09 -6.15
CA ALA A 254 -15.68 17.13 -7.50
C ALA A 254 -15.07 15.79 -7.93
N GLY A 255 -15.01 15.53 -9.23
CA GLY A 255 -14.35 14.33 -9.74
C GLY A 255 -12.89 14.23 -9.32
N PRO A 256 -12.32 13.02 -9.32
CA PRO A 256 -10.95 12.81 -8.84
C PRO A 256 -9.92 13.52 -9.72
N GLN A 257 -8.81 13.93 -9.10
CA GLN A 257 -7.69 14.60 -9.72
C GLN A 257 -6.41 13.75 -9.60
N HIS A 258 -5.47 14.01 -10.48
CA HIS A 258 -4.20 13.29 -10.55
C HIS A 258 -3.26 13.66 -9.40
N ALA A 259 -2.38 12.75 -9.03
CA ALA A 259 -1.42 12.96 -7.95
C ALA A 259 -0.37 14.04 -8.26
N ASP A 260 -0.04 14.25 -9.53
CA ASP A 260 0.90 15.29 -10.00
C ASP A 260 0.25 16.64 -10.31
N ALA A 261 -1.06 16.77 -10.09
CA ALA A 261 -1.76 18.04 -10.25
C ALA A 261 -1.46 18.99 -9.08
N ALA A 262 -1.28 20.28 -9.37
CA ALA A 262 -1.24 21.30 -8.32
C ALA A 262 -2.66 21.53 -7.79
N ILE A 263 -2.89 21.21 -6.52
CA ILE A 263 -4.21 21.33 -5.88
C ILE A 263 -4.41 22.66 -5.13
N GLY A 264 -3.35 23.45 -5.02
CA GLY A 264 -3.34 24.75 -4.35
C GLY A 264 -1.98 25.08 -3.76
N THR A 265 -1.95 26.11 -2.95
CA THR A 265 -0.81 26.46 -2.11
C THR A 265 -1.10 26.11 -0.65
N ILE A 266 -0.06 25.96 0.13
CA ILE A 266 -0.17 25.73 1.57
C ILE A 266 -0.91 26.88 2.25
N SER A 267 -1.78 26.58 3.22
CA SER A 267 -2.49 27.61 3.99
C SER A 267 -1.52 28.42 4.87
N LYS A 268 -1.91 29.64 5.24
CA LYS A 268 -1.07 30.51 6.09
C LYS A 268 -0.77 29.86 7.43
N GLU A 269 -1.75 29.18 8.00
CA GLU A 269 -1.66 28.51 9.29
C GLU A 269 -0.61 27.39 9.21
N TRP A 270 -0.69 26.54 8.18
CA TRP A 270 0.25 25.45 7.99
C TRP A 270 1.64 25.96 7.57
N ALA A 271 1.73 27.00 6.73
CA ALA A 271 2.99 27.61 6.39
C ALA A 271 3.74 28.13 7.62
N ALA A 272 3.03 28.82 8.50
CA ALA A 272 3.58 29.30 9.78
C ALA A 272 3.99 28.14 10.70
N GLN A 273 3.15 27.10 10.82
CA GLN A 273 3.42 25.93 11.66
C GLN A 273 4.66 25.16 11.19
N LEU A 274 4.81 24.97 9.89
CA LEU A 274 5.93 24.21 9.31
C LEU A 274 7.20 25.06 9.09
N GLY A 275 7.11 26.39 9.19
CA GLY A 275 8.24 27.28 8.95
C GLY A 275 8.61 27.44 7.48
N VAL A 276 7.63 27.42 6.59
CA VAL A 276 7.79 27.55 5.14
C VAL A 276 7.10 28.79 4.59
N ASN A 277 7.36 29.17 3.33
CA ASN A 277 6.66 30.28 2.70
C ASN A 277 5.24 29.87 2.24
N GLU A 278 4.32 30.85 2.14
CA GLU A 278 2.92 30.63 1.75
C GLU A 278 2.75 30.30 0.25
N GLN A 279 3.81 30.34 -0.55
CA GLN A 279 3.78 30.03 -1.98
C GLN A 279 4.09 28.56 -2.28
N VAL A 280 4.34 27.74 -1.25
CA VAL A 280 4.60 26.30 -1.42
C VAL A 280 3.40 25.65 -2.06
N ILE A 281 3.65 25.00 -3.21
CA ILE A 281 2.63 24.29 -3.98
C ILE A 281 2.38 22.93 -3.36
N LEU A 282 1.13 22.54 -3.25
CA LEU A 282 0.72 21.19 -2.84
C LEU A 282 0.36 20.39 -4.08
N SER A 283 0.95 19.20 -4.23
CA SER A 283 0.51 18.25 -5.25
C SER A 283 -0.73 17.50 -4.78
N GLY A 284 -1.41 16.85 -5.72
CA GLY A 284 -2.31 15.77 -5.37
C GLY A 284 -1.59 14.67 -4.60
N SER A 285 -2.30 13.61 -4.28
CA SER A 285 -1.81 12.52 -3.44
C SER A 285 -2.15 11.14 -4.03
N SER A 286 -1.52 10.11 -3.47
CA SER A 286 -1.72 8.72 -3.88
C SER A 286 -1.64 7.80 -2.66
N PHE A 287 -1.85 6.50 -2.86
CA PHE A 287 -1.50 5.52 -1.84
C PHE A 287 0.02 5.26 -1.84
N ASP A 288 0.54 4.86 -0.68
CA ASP A 288 1.97 4.60 -0.41
C ASP A 288 2.59 3.62 -1.41
N ALA A 289 1.94 2.48 -1.66
CA ALA A 289 2.41 1.51 -2.63
C ALA A 289 2.49 2.08 -4.06
N HIS A 290 1.51 2.90 -4.47
CA HIS A 290 1.43 3.50 -5.80
C HIS A 290 2.49 4.61 -5.96
N ALA A 291 2.66 5.47 -4.96
CA ALA A 291 3.77 6.42 -4.90
C ALA A 291 5.12 5.68 -4.91
N GLY A 292 5.22 4.57 -4.16
CA GLY A 292 6.38 3.69 -4.16
C GLY A 292 6.71 3.13 -5.55
N ALA A 293 5.70 2.78 -6.33
CA ALA A 293 5.91 2.34 -7.71
C ALA A 293 6.50 3.47 -8.58
N VAL A 294 6.03 4.70 -8.40
CA VAL A 294 6.59 5.87 -9.09
C VAL A 294 8.02 6.13 -8.66
N GLY A 295 8.30 6.10 -7.36
CA GLY A 295 9.65 6.25 -6.80
C GLY A 295 10.62 5.15 -7.21
N ALA A 296 10.10 3.95 -7.52
CA ALA A 296 10.86 2.83 -8.08
C ALA A 296 11.04 2.90 -9.62
N GLY A 297 10.51 3.93 -10.27
CA GLY A 297 10.65 4.09 -11.72
C GLY A 297 9.75 3.19 -12.55
N ILE A 298 8.50 2.96 -12.12
CA ILE A 298 7.52 2.17 -12.89
C ILE A 298 7.34 2.72 -14.30
N ARG A 299 7.26 1.82 -15.27
CA ARG A 299 7.04 2.10 -16.69
C ARG A 299 6.18 0.99 -17.31
N PRO A 300 5.58 1.20 -18.49
CA PRO A 300 4.93 0.10 -19.21
C PRO A 300 5.83 -1.13 -19.29
N ARG A 301 5.25 -2.32 -19.12
CA ARG A 301 5.92 -3.63 -19.12
C ARG A 301 6.87 -3.86 -17.92
N THR A 302 6.80 -3.02 -16.89
CA THR A 302 7.52 -3.21 -15.63
C THR A 302 6.51 -3.58 -14.55
N LEU A 303 6.71 -4.72 -13.90
CA LEU A 303 6.00 -5.08 -12.67
C LEU A 303 6.77 -4.51 -11.48
N VAL A 304 6.15 -3.64 -10.70
CA VAL A 304 6.70 -3.21 -9.40
C VAL A 304 6.02 -4.01 -8.31
N LYS A 305 6.83 -4.69 -7.50
CA LYS A 305 6.35 -5.52 -6.39
C LYS A 305 6.82 -4.92 -5.06
N VAL A 306 5.88 -4.49 -4.24
CA VAL A 306 6.15 -4.17 -2.84
C VAL A 306 6.17 -5.47 -2.04
N ALA A 307 7.32 -5.83 -1.47
CA ALA A 307 7.48 -7.04 -0.66
C ALA A 307 7.68 -6.68 0.81
N GLY A 308 6.58 -6.71 1.56
CA GLY A 308 6.49 -6.45 2.99
C GLY A 308 5.89 -7.64 3.76
N THR A 309 5.06 -7.37 4.75
CA THR A 309 4.22 -8.36 5.46
C THR A 309 3.27 -9.08 4.48
N SER A 310 2.65 -8.32 3.59
CA SER A 310 1.92 -8.73 2.40
C SER A 310 2.64 -8.25 1.14
N THR A 311 2.06 -8.43 -0.06
CA THR A 311 2.58 -7.82 -1.28
C THR A 311 1.54 -6.99 -1.99
N VAL A 312 2.02 -5.96 -2.71
CA VAL A 312 1.25 -5.25 -3.73
C VAL A 312 2.05 -5.32 -5.04
N ASP A 313 1.40 -5.80 -6.09
CA ASP A 313 1.95 -5.98 -7.42
C ASP A 313 1.30 -4.96 -8.36
N MET A 314 2.09 -4.08 -8.94
CA MET A 314 1.59 -2.95 -9.73
C MET A 314 2.20 -2.89 -11.11
N MET A 315 1.35 -2.57 -12.08
CA MET A 315 1.73 -2.26 -13.45
C MET A 315 1.00 -1.01 -13.93
N ILE A 316 1.47 -0.44 -15.01
CA ILE A 316 0.74 0.56 -15.79
C ILE A 316 0.62 0.11 -17.23
N GLU A 317 -0.55 0.39 -17.84
CA GLU A 317 -0.77 0.09 -19.26
C GLU A 317 -1.60 1.20 -19.93
N GLN A 318 -1.42 1.34 -21.23
CA GLN A 318 -2.22 2.27 -22.03
C GLN A 318 -3.68 1.81 -22.08
N PRO A 319 -4.68 2.70 -21.93
CA PRO A 319 -6.09 2.33 -21.96
C PRO A 319 -6.48 1.55 -23.22
N GLU A 320 -5.92 1.93 -24.39
CA GLU A 320 -6.21 1.30 -25.68
C GLU A 320 -5.77 -0.16 -25.75
N ARG A 321 -4.73 -0.52 -25.00
CA ARG A 321 -4.23 -1.91 -24.93
C ARG A 321 -5.05 -2.81 -24.02
N LEU A 322 -5.83 -2.22 -23.12
CA LEU A 322 -6.76 -2.95 -22.23
C LEU A 322 -8.16 -3.05 -22.82
N ALA A 323 -8.49 -2.20 -23.80
CA ALA A 323 -9.81 -2.17 -24.43
C ALA A 323 -10.20 -3.55 -24.98
N GLY A 324 -11.36 -4.04 -24.56
CA GLY A 324 -11.94 -5.33 -24.99
C GLY A 324 -11.29 -6.58 -24.36
N LYS A 325 -10.34 -6.43 -23.42
CA LYS A 325 -9.82 -7.55 -22.65
C LYS A 325 -10.73 -7.84 -21.44
N ASP A 326 -10.88 -9.11 -21.13
CA ASP A 326 -11.48 -9.52 -19.86
C ASP A 326 -10.43 -9.40 -18.74
N MET A 327 -10.71 -8.50 -17.79
CA MET A 327 -9.79 -8.21 -16.68
C MET A 327 -10.40 -8.57 -15.31
N LYS A 328 -11.49 -9.35 -15.29
CA LYS A 328 -12.28 -9.68 -14.08
C LYS A 328 -11.50 -10.24 -12.91
N HIS A 329 -10.38 -10.91 -13.19
CA HIS A 329 -9.57 -11.53 -12.15
C HIS A 329 -8.34 -10.69 -11.77
N ILE A 330 -8.26 -9.46 -12.25
CA ILE A 330 -7.26 -8.49 -11.80
C ILE A 330 -7.90 -7.59 -10.74
N CYS A 331 -7.25 -7.50 -9.59
CA CYS A 331 -7.81 -6.96 -8.36
C CYS A 331 -8.19 -5.47 -8.42
N GLY A 332 -7.54 -4.68 -9.28
CA GLY A 332 -7.84 -3.25 -9.39
C GLY A 332 -7.33 -2.65 -10.68
N LEU A 333 -8.23 -2.01 -11.40
CA LEU A 333 -7.96 -1.23 -12.59
C LEU A 333 -8.45 0.20 -12.35
N ALA A 334 -7.54 1.15 -12.24
CA ALA A 334 -7.92 2.53 -11.98
C ALA A 334 -7.22 3.49 -12.95
N GLU A 335 -8.04 4.29 -13.62
CA GLU A 335 -7.56 5.31 -14.56
C GLU A 335 -6.75 6.36 -13.80
N HIS A 336 -5.58 6.71 -14.33
CA HIS A 336 -4.71 7.77 -13.81
C HIS A 336 -4.21 7.59 -12.37
N SER A 337 -4.22 6.36 -11.84
CA SER A 337 -3.98 6.12 -10.41
C SER A 337 -2.52 6.16 -10.00
N ILE A 338 -1.60 5.74 -10.86
CA ILE A 338 -0.14 5.68 -10.60
C ILE A 338 0.54 6.80 -11.39
N ILE A 339 0.41 6.75 -12.72
CA ILE A 339 0.89 7.78 -13.64
C ILE A 339 -0.31 8.26 -14.46
N PRO A 340 -0.56 9.57 -14.54
CA PRO A 340 -1.61 10.13 -15.39
C PRO A 340 -1.47 9.70 -16.86
N GLY A 341 -2.60 9.43 -17.51
CA GLY A 341 -2.62 8.91 -18.88
C GLY A 341 -2.54 7.39 -19.00
N TYR A 342 -2.25 6.67 -17.92
CA TYR A 342 -2.25 5.21 -17.87
C TYR A 342 -3.38 4.69 -16.98
N VAL A 343 -3.73 3.42 -17.19
CA VAL A 343 -4.50 2.64 -16.22
C VAL A 343 -3.50 1.99 -15.27
N GLY A 344 -3.63 2.26 -13.98
CA GLY A 344 -2.90 1.55 -12.95
C GLY A 344 -3.57 0.21 -12.66
N ILE A 345 -2.76 -0.84 -12.57
CA ILE A 345 -3.18 -2.22 -12.37
C ILE A 345 -2.60 -2.67 -11.04
N GLU A 346 -3.47 -3.16 -10.14
CA GLU A 346 -3.09 -3.63 -8.80
C GLU A 346 -3.48 -5.10 -8.61
N ALA A 347 -2.58 -5.88 -8.01
CA ALA A 347 -2.84 -7.19 -7.45
C ALA A 347 -1.98 -7.37 -6.19
N GLY A 348 -2.09 -8.50 -5.49
CA GLY A 348 -1.24 -8.73 -4.32
C GLY A 348 -1.56 -10.01 -3.57
N GLN A 349 -0.65 -10.37 -2.65
CA GLN A 349 -0.81 -11.49 -1.73
C GLN A 349 -1.17 -10.96 -0.33
N ALA A 350 -2.13 -11.63 0.32
CA ALA A 350 -2.56 -11.28 1.67
C ALA A 350 -1.48 -11.55 2.74
N ALA A 351 -0.59 -12.52 2.49
CA ALA A 351 0.56 -12.82 3.34
C ALA A 351 1.80 -13.10 2.49
N PHE A 352 2.95 -12.55 2.90
CA PHE A 352 4.27 -12.83 2.34
C PHE A 352 5.29 -12.90 3.47
N GLY A 353 5.76 -11.79 3.96
CA GLY A 353 6.68 -11.73 5.11
C GLY A 353 6.06 -12.23 6.42
N ASP A 354 4.76 -12.09 6.59
CA ASP A 354 4.02 -12.58 7.74
C ASP A 354 4.10 -14.10 7.90
N ILE A 355 4.25 -14.85 6.80
CA ILE A 355 4.47 -16.30 6.83
C ILE A 355 5.77 -16.62 7.58
N PHE A 356 6.83 -15.87 7.30
CA PHE A 356 8.14 -16.06 7.94
C PHE A 356 8.12 -15.58 9.40
N ALA A 357 7.41 -14.48 9.68
CA ALA A 357 7.21 -13.97 11.03
C ALA A 357 6.40 -14.96 11.89
N TRP A 358 5.34 -15.55 11.34
CA TRP A 358 4.57 -16.60 11.98
C TRP A 358 5.44 -17.82 12.32
N TYR A 359 6.23 -18.31 11.34
CA TYR A 359 7.09 -19.47 11.57
C TYR A 359 8.19 -19.19 12.60
N LYS A 360 8.75 -17.98 12.57
CA LYS A 360 9.68 -17.50 13.60
C LYS A 360 9.01 -17.55 14.98
N SER A 361 7.81 -17.01 15.14
CA SER A 361 7.07 -17.01 16.41
C SER A 361 6.84 -18.44 16.93
N LEU A 362 6.46 -19.36 16.03
CA LEU A 362 6.25 -20.76 16.36
C LEU A 362 7.52 -21.42 16.92
N LEU A 363 8.68 -21.17 16.32
CA LEU A 363 9.96 -21.71 16.75
C LEU A 363 10.53 -20.99 17.98
N MET A 364 10.20 -19.73 18.20
CA MET A 364 10.61 -18.98 19.40
C MET A 364 9.81 -19.37 20.64
N TRP A 365 8.61 -19.91 20.51
CA TRP A 365 7.77 -20.27 21.66
C TRP A 365 8.46 -21.18 22.68
N PRO A 366 9.13 -22.30 22.32
CA PRO A 366 9.86 -23.11 23.30
C PRO A 366 10.98 -22.34 24.00
N VAL A 367 11.70 -21.49 23.27
CA VAL A 367 12.78 -20.67 23.83
C VAL A 367 12.22 -19.70 24.88
N GLU A 368 11.13 -19.02 24.58
CA GLU A 368 10.46 -18.09 25.48
C GLU A 368 9.95 -18.79 26.75
N GLN A 369 9.31 -19.95 26.60
CA GLN A 369 8.84 -20.72 27.76
C GLN A 369 9.98 -21.20 28.65
N MET A 370 11.07 -21.68 28.06
CA MET A 370 12.23 -22.11 28.83
C MET A 370 12.93 -20.95 29.56
N LEU A 371 13.04 -19.79 28.91
CA LEU A 371 13.60 -18.58 29.51
C LEU A 371 12.74 -18.04 30.64
N GLN A 372 11.41 -18.12 30.55
CA GLN A 372 10.50 -17.72 31.61
C GLN A 372 10.62 -18.61 32.86
N GLN A 373 10.83 -19.91 32.65
CA GLN A 373 10.81 -20.92 33.74
C GLN A 373 12.16 -21.16 34.39
N THR A 374 13.27 -20.71 33.79
CA THR A 374 14.62 -20.99 34.34
C THR A 374 15.04 -19.96 35.37
N ASP A 375 15.59 -20.44 36.49
CA ASP A 375 16.28 -19.63 37.52
C ASP A 375 17.81 -19.57 37.32
N LEU A 376 18.32 -20.20 36.26
CA LEU A 376 19.77 -20.26 35.97
C LEU A 376 20.32 -18.96 35.36
N LEU A 377 19.45 -18.08 34.87
CA LEU A 377 19.83 -16.86 34.17
C LEU A 377 19.20 -15.63 34.85
N SER A 378 19.94 -14.53 34.92
CA SER A 378 19.39 -13.25 35.33
C SER A 378 18.41 -12.69 34.24
N GLU A 379 17.52 -11.79 34.62
CA GLU A 379 16.56 -11.20 33.67
C GLU A 379 17.25 -10.49 32.49
N ASP A 380 18.42 -9.85 32.73
CA ASP A 380 19.19 -9.24 31.65
C ASP A 380 19.77 -10.29 30.70
N GLN A 381 20.25 -11.43 31.21
CA GLN A 381 20.72 -12.54 30.37
C GLN A 381 19.58 -13.17 29.57
N LYS A 382 18.41 -13.38 30.18
CA LYS A 382 17.22 -13.88 29.51
C LYS A 382 16.80 -12.94 28.36
N ARG A 383 16.79 -11.65 28.62
CA ARG A 383 16.44 -10.62 27.60
C ARG A 383 17.42 -10.66 26.42
N ARG A 384 18.75 -10.63 26.71
CA ARG A 384 19.79 -10.68 25.65
C ARG A 384 19.72 -11.96 24.83
N LEU A 385 19.50 -13.11 25.47
CA LEU A 385 19.39 -14.39 24.77
C LEU A 385 18.15 -14.45 23.89
N ARG A 386 17.01 -13.92 24.36
CA ARG A 386 15.77 -13.80 23.57
C ARG A 386 16.00 -12.93 22.34
N GLU A 387 16.59 -11.75 22.51
CA GLU A 387 16.92 -10.83 21.43
C GLU A 387 17.85 -11.50 20.41
N GLN A 388 18.94 -12.10 20.85
CA GLN A 388 19.89 -12.79 19.99
C GLN A 388 19.25 -13.95 19.21
N CYS A 389 18.47 -14.81 19.86
CA CYS A 389 17.75 -15.89 19.18
C CYS A 389 16.78 -15.34 18.15
N SER A 390 16.01 -14.33 18.53
CA SER A 390 15.03 -13.69 17.65
C SER A 390 15.67 -13.05 16.40
N GLU A 391 16.80 -12.40 16.54
CA GLU A 391 17.51 -11.76 15.43
C GLU A 391 18.14 -12.79 14.47
N GLN A 392 18.72 -13.86 15.01
CA GLN A 392 19.49 -14.81 14.21
C GLN A 392 18.66 -15.94 13.60
N LEU A 393 17.46 -16.23 14.14
CA LEU A 393 16.70 -17.43 13.77
C LEU A 393 16.40 -17.52 12.26
N LEU A 394 15.88 -16.45 11.64
CA LEU A 394 15.57 -16.47 10.22
C LEU A 394 16.82 -16.56 9.33
N TYR A 395 17.91 -15.92 9.73
CA TYR A 395 19.20 -16.05 9.01
C TYR A 395 19.72 -17.49 9.04
N ASN A 396 19.68 -18.12 10.22
CA ASN A 396 20.12 -19.50 10.37
C ASN A 396 19.23 -20.49 9.62
N LEU A 397 17.90 -20.28 9.63
CA LEU A 397 16.96 -21.08 8.85
C LEU A 397 17.20 -20.93 7.36
N GLU A 398 17.41 -19.71 6.86
CA GLU A 398 17.69 -19.44 5.46
C GLU A 398 19.02 -20.09 5.03
N ALA A 399 20.07 -19.94 5.83
CA ALA A 399 21.37 -20.57 5.55
C ALA A 399 21.24 -22.10 5.44
N ALA A 400 20.54 -22.73 6.39
CA ALA A 400 20.30 -24.16 6.37
C ALA A 400 19.36 -24.61 5.24
N ALA A 401 18.37 -23.81 4.89
CA ALA A 401 17.43 -24.08 3.79
C ALA A 401 18.14 -24.04 2.41
N LYS A 402 19.14 -23.19 2.24
CA LYS A 402 19.95 -23.12 1.00
C LYS A 402 20.70 -24.42 0.69
N GLU A 403 21.09 -25.15 1.72
CA GLU A 403 21.83 -26.42 1.59
C GLU A 403 20.91 -27.59 1.18
N ILE A 404 19.58 -27.42 1.25
CA ILE A 404 18.62 -28.46 0.87
C ILE A 404 18.42 -28.46 -0.65
N PRO A 405 18.77 -29.54 -1.36
CA PRO A 405 18.61 -29.60 -2.80
C PRO A 405 17.15 -29.49 -3.24
N LEU A 406 16.86 -28.78 -4.33
CA LEU A 406 15.51 -28.74 -4.94
C LEU A 406 15.02 -30.12 -5.36
N THR A 407 15.97 -31.06 -5.61
CA THR A 407 15.69 -32.45 -5.97
C THR A 407 15.50 -33.37 -4.77
N ALA A 408 15.46 -32.82 -3.52
CA ALA A 408 15.22 -33.62 -2.31
C ALA A 408 13.94 -34.48 -2.45
N VAL A 409 14.04 -35.70 -1.91
CA VAL A 409 12.94 -36.68 -1.98
C VAL A 409 11.88 -36.33 -0.93
N ASN A 410 10.60 -36.28 -1.34
CA ASN A 410 9.47 -36.03 -0.47
C ASN A 410 9.59 -34.78 0.43
N PRO A 411 9.93 -33.60 -0.11
CA PRO A 411 9.98 -32.38 0.69
C PRO A 411 8.56 -31.96 1.07
N PRO A 412 8.39 -31.24 2.19
CA PRO A 412 7.12 -30.58 2.50
C PRO A 412 6.70 -29.64 1.37
N VAL A 413 5.39 -29.50 1.18
CA VAL A 413 4.76 -28.53 0.27
C VAL A 413 3.85 -27.63 1.09
N ALA A 414 3.98 -26.31 0.94
CA ALA A 414 3.16 -25.34 1.66
C ALA A 414 2.31 -24.49 0.70
N LEU A 415 1.22 -23.92 1.24
CA LEU A 415 0.41 -22.87 0.62
C LEU A 415 0.56 -21.58 1.42
N ASP A 416 0.64 -20.45 0.71
CA ASP A 416 0.84 -19.10 1.26
C ASP A 416 -0.42 -18.44 1.83
N TRP A 417 -1.54 -19.15 1.97
CA TRP A 417 -2.86 -18.60 2.33
C TRP A 417 -3.05 -18.33 3.83
N PHE A 418 -2.02 -17.87 4.53
CA PHE A 418 -2.06 -17.65 5.98
C PHE A 418 -3.05 -16.54 6.41
N ASN A 419 -3.32 -15.57 5.53
CA ASN A 419 -4.37 -14.56 5.68
C ASN A 419 -5.46 -14.70 4.59
N GLY A 420 -5.83 -15.94 4.23
CA GLY A 420 -6.66 -16.17 3.06
C GLY A 420 -5.90 -15.92 1.75
N ARG A 421 -6.63 -15.96 0.64
CA ARG A 421 -6.11 -15.67 -0.68
C ARG A 421 -6.78 -14.41 -1.23
N ARG A 422 -5.99 -13.41 -1.61
CA ARG A 422 -6.49 -12.17 -2.23
C ARG A 422 -6.62 -12.31 -3.75
N TYR A 423 -5.71 -13.00 -4.38
CA TYR A 423 -5.60 -13.08 -5.84
C TYR A 423 -5.20 -14.50 -6.30
N PRO A 424 -5.61 -15.01 -7.49
CA PRO A 424 -6.41 -14.36 -8.55
C PRO A 424 -7.91 -14.24 -8.26
N VAL A 425 -8.44 -15.01 -7.34
CA VAL A 425 -9.83 -14.94 -6.86
C VAL A 425 -9.79 -14.80 -5.35
N LEU A 426 -10.39 -13.74 -4.82
CA LEU A 426 -10.47 -13.52 -3.38
C LEU A 426 -11.21 -14.72 -2.72
N ASN A 427 -10.56 -15.29 -1.72
CA ASN A 427 -11.16 -16.31 -0.85
C ASN A 427 -10.52 -16.20 0.54
N GLU A 428 -11.20 -15.56 1.45
CA GLU A 428 -10.72 -15.35 2.83
C GLU A 428 -10.91 -16.61 3.71
N ALA A 429 -11.71 -17.59 3.26
CA ALA A 429 -11.97 -18.82 4.00
C ALA A 429 -10.79 -19.81 3.93
N VAL A 430 -10.04 -19.83 2.84
CA VAL A 430 -8.88 -20.74 2.71
C VAL A 430 -7.76 -20.36 3.67
N LYS A 431 -7.00 -21.36 4.12
CA LYS A 431 -5.95 -21.17 5.15
C LYS A 431 -4.61 -21.73 4.70
N GLY A 432 -3.54 -21.18 5.27
CA GLY A 432 -2.19 -21.69 5.10
C GLY A 432 -2.11 -23.18 5.43
N THR A 433 -1.42 -23.94 4.59
CA THR A 433 -1.36 -25.41 4.70
C THR A 433 0.08 -25.89 4.51
N ILE A 434 0.49 -26.86 5.28
CA ILE A 434 1.75 -27.60 5.10
C ILE A 434 1.44 -29.08 4.97
N ALA A 435 1.77 -29.67 3.84
CA ALA A 435 1.52 -31.08 3.53
C ALA A 435 2.81 -31.86 3.36
N GLY A 436 2.74 -33.20 3.46
CA GLY A 436 3.87 -34.10 3.22
C GLY A 436 4.90 -34.14 4.35
N LEU A 437 4.53 -33.77 5.59
CA LEU A 437 5.40 -33.91 6.76
C LEU A 437 5.61 -35.40 7.09
N HIS A 438 6.86 -35.74 7.44
CA HIS A 438 7.27 -37.06 7.88
C HIS A 438 8.29 -36.94 9.03
N LEU A 439 8.67 -38.04 9.67
CA LEU A 439 9.54 -38.03 10.83
C LEU A 439 10.92 -37.40 10.59
N GLY A 440 11.38 -37.36 9.34
CA GLY A 440 12.64 -36.72 8.94
C GLY A 440 12.47 -35.26 8.51
N SER A 441 11.29 -34.66 8.58
CA SER A 441 11.08 -33.26 8.24
C SER A 441 11.75 -32.36 9.28
N THR A 442 12.62 -31.46 8.83
CA THR A 442 13.37 -30.55 9.69
C THR A 442 12.84 -29.13 9.60
N ALA A 443 13.10 -28.28 10.60
CA ALA A 443 12.70 -26.88 10.58
C ALA A 443 13.21 -26.12 9.32
N PRO A 444 14.46 -26.28 8.86
CA PRO A 444 14.89 -25.68 7.59
C PRO A 444 14.12 -26.19 6.36
N ALA A 445 13.72 -27.47 6.31
CA ALA A 445 12.94 -28.00 5.20
C ALA A 445 11.52 -27.42 5.15
N ILE A 446 10.89 -27.26 6.31
CA ILE A 446 9.59 -26.56 6.42
C ILE A 446 9.76 -25.09 6.00
N TYR A 447 10.80 -24.42 6.48
CA TYR A 447 11.07 -23.02 6.11
C TYR A 447 11.29 -22.85 4.61
N GLN A 448 12.05 -23.75 3.95
CA GLN A 448 12.22 -23.75 2.49
C GLN A 448 10.88 -23.89 1.78
N SER A 449 9.98 -24.77 2.26
CA SER A 449 8.64 -24.92 1.66
C SER A 449 7.78 -23.67 1.81
N LEU A 450 7.89 -22.96 2.93
CA LEU A 450 7.20 -21.68 3.18
C LEU A 450 7.75 -20.57 2.27
N LEU A 451 9.07 -20.48 2.08
CA LEU A 451 9.68 -19.56 1.12
C LEU A 451 9.16 -19.83 -0.31
N MET A 452 9.19 -21.10 -0.74
CA MET A 452 8.67 -21.47 -2.04
C MET A 452 7.18 -21.15 -2.19
N SER A 453 6.37 -21.39 -1.15
CA SER A 453 4.92 -21.11 -1.21
C SER A 453 4.63 -19.63 -1.45
N ALA A 454 5.31 -18.72 -0.73
CA ALA A 454 5.17 -17.28 -0.90
C ALA A 454 5.55 -16.84 -2.33
N ILE A 455 6.62 -17.41 -2.89
CA ILE A 455 7.07 -17.11 -4.26
C ILE A 455 6.14 -17.74 -5.31
N PHE A 456 5.57 -18.92 -5.06
CA PHE A 456 4.59 -19.53 -5.95
C PHE A 456 3.26 -18.77 -5.97
N GLY A 457 2.85 -18.18 -4.85
CA GLY A 457 1.75 -17.22 -4.84
C GLY A 457 2.04 -16.00 -5.71
N ALA A 458 3.25 -15.44 -5.62
CA ALA A 458 3.69 -14.36 -6.51
C ALA A 458 3.70 -14.80 -7.99
N LYS A 459 4.14 -16.04 -8.27
CA LYS A 459 4.08 -16.60 -9.62
C LYS A 459 2.66 -16.70 -10.14
N ARG A 460 1.69 -17.05 -9.31
CA ARG A 460 0.28 -17.13 -9.74
C ARG A 460 -0.25 -15.76 -10.17
N ILE A 461 0.12 -14.69 -9.46
CA ILE A 461 -0.21 -13.31 -9.87
C ILE A 461 0.46 -12.98 -11.20
N PHE A 462 1.76 -13.24 -11.31
CA PHE A 462 2.52 -13.00 -12.51
C PHE A 462 1.95 -13.75 -13.74
N ASP A 463 1.66 -15.04 -13.59
CA ASP A 463 1.07 -15.85 -14.64
C ASP A 463 -0.29 -15.29 -15.08
N SER A 464 -1.12 -14.88 -14.12
CA SER A 464 -2.41 -14.29 -14.42
C SER A 464 -2.31 -12.98 -15.19
N PHE A 465 -1.36 -12.12 -14.88
CA PHE A 465 -1.10 -10.91 -15.69
C PHE A 465 -0.79 -11.26 -17.14
N ILE A 466 0.06 -12.28 -17.35
CA ILE A 466 0.39 -12.77 -18.71
C ILE A 466 -0.83 -13.40 -19.38
N GLU A 467 -1.62 -14.22 -18.69
CA GLU A 467 -2.86 -14.84 -19.17
C GLU A 467 -3.87 -13.79 -19.68
N HIS A 468 -3.95 -12.61 -19.00
CA HIS A 468 -4.78 -11.48 -19.43
C HIS A 468 -4.10 -10.58 -20.49
N GLY A 469 -2.98 -11.01 -21.03
CA GLY A 469 -2.30 -10.36 -22.15
C GLY A 469 -1.47 -9.13 -21.78
N LEU A 470 -1.10 -8.97 -20.51
CA LEU A 470 -0.09 -8.01 -20.09
C LEU A 470 1.31 -8.54 -20.41
N GLN A 471 2.21 -7.64 -20.77
CA GLN A 471 3.60 -7.99 -21.05
C GLN A 471 4.49 -7.50 -19.92
N ILE A 472 5.30 -8.42 -19.37
CA ILE A 472 6.25 -8.12 -18.28
C ILE A 472 7.65 -8.46 -18.76
N ASP A 473 8.50 -7.44 -18.93
CA ASP A 473 9.89 -7.61 -19.32
C ASP A 473 10.82 -7.70 -18.12
N ARG A 474 10.50 -6.96 -17.06
CA ARG A 474 11.32 -6.86 -15.84
C ARG A 474 10.44 -6.67 -14.61
N ILE A 475 11.03 -7.00 -13.46
CA ILE A 475 10.38 -6.87 -12.16
C ILE A 475 11.28 -6.01 -11.28
N VAL A 476 10.70 -4.96 -10.67
CA VAL A 476 11.37 -4.14 -9.66
C VAL A 476 10.76 -4.48 -8.32
N VAL A 477 11.57 -4.93 -7.36
CA VAL A 477 11.11 -5.25 -6.01
C VAL A 477 11.56 -4.16 -5.05
N ILE A 478 10.61 -3.68 -4.24
CA ILE A 478 10.83 -2.69 -3.18
C ILE A 478 10.33 -3.25 -1.86
N GLY A 479 10.72 -2.61 -0.75
CA GLY A 479 10.34 -3.03 0.60
C GLY A 479 11.44 -3.80 1.32
N GLY A 480 11.23 -4.02 2.62
CA GLY A 480 12.28 -4.51 3.51
C GLY A 480 12.81 -5.91 3.21
N ILE A 481 12.01 -6.80 2.64
CA ILE A 481 12.43 -8.17 2.32
C ILE A 481 13.41 -8.17 1.14
N ALA A 482 13.19 -7.30 0.16
CA ALA A 482 14.04 -7.17 -1.02
C ALA A 482 15.51 -6.93 -0.65
N LYS A 483 15.76 -6.08 0.34
CA LYS A 483 17.13 -5.74 0.80
C LYS A 483 17.71 -6.78 1.77
N LYS A 484 16.86 -7.53 2.49
CA LYS A 484 17.31 -8.43 3.57
C LYS A 484 17.67 -9.84 3.10
N SER A 485 17.08 -10.34 2.01
CA SER A 485 17.28 -11.72 1.57
C SER A 485 17.58 -11.81 0.07
N PRO A 486 18.86 -11.79 -0.33
CA PRO A 486 19.28 -12.11 -1.70
C PRO A 486 18.82 -13.49 -2.16
N TYR A 487 18.67 -14.43 -1.25
CA TYR A 487 18.19 -15.78 -1.55
C TYR A 487 16.74 -15.80 -2.04
N ILE A 488 15.85 -15.06 -1.36
CA ILE A 488 14.45 -14.91 -1.78
C ILE A 488 14.38 -14.24 -3.15
N MET A 489 15.20 -13.22 -3.40
CA MET A 489 15.21 -12.50 -4.67
C MET A 489 15.70 -13.38 -5.83
N GLN A 490 16.78 -14.15 -5.64
CA GLN A 490 17.25 -15.08 -6.64
C GLN A 490 16.22 -16.19 -6.91
N MET A 491 15.62 -16.77 -5.86
CA MET A 491 14.56 -17.78 -5.99
C MET A 491 13.36 -17.21 -6.77
N MET A 492 12.97 -15.97 -6.50
CA MET A 492 11.87 -15.29 -7.21
C MET A 492 12.23 -15.10 -8.69
N SER A 493 13.45 -14.67 -9.02
CA SER A 493 13.92 -14.55 -10.40
C SER A 493 13.88 -15.90 -11.13
N ASP A 494 14.39 -16.96 -10.48
CA ASP A 494 14.39 -18.31 -11.04
C ASP A 494 12.96 -18.84 -11.30
N VAL A 495 12.05 -18.61 -10.34
CA VAL A 495 10.65 -19.07 -10.43
C VAL A 495 9.84 -18.29 -11.47
N LEU A 496 10.01 -16.97 -11.53
CA LEU A 496 9.27 -16.11 -12.47
C LEU A 496 9.87 -16.10 -13.87
N GLY A 497 11.13 -16.53 -14.03
CA GLY A 497 11.84 -16.53 -15.28
C GLY A 497 12.04 -15.12 -15.86
N ARG A 498 12.25 -14.14 -14.99
CA ARG A 498 12.47 -12.73 -15.34
C ARG A 498 13.54 -12.12 -14.46
N PRO A 499 14.32 -11.16 -15.00
CA PRO A 499 15.24 -10.38 -14.19
C PRO A 499 14.50 -9.64 -13.07
N ILE A 500 15.09 -9.66 -11.86
CA ILE A 500 14.61 -8.90 -10.70
C ILE A 500 15.62 -7.85 -10.32
N MET A 501 15.17 -6.62 -10.27
CA MET A 501 15.96 -5.46 -9.85
C MET A 501 15.50 -4.97 -8.48
N ILE A 502 16.44 -4.57 -7.64
CA ILE A 502 16.16 -4.02 -6.33
C ILE A 502 16.38 -2.51 -6.37
N SER A 503 15.38 -1.74 -5.97
CA SER A 503 15.53 -0.29 -5.85
C SER A 503 16.54 0.04 -4.76
N LYS A 504 17.51 0.88 -5.08
CA LYS A 504 18.49 1.39 -4.13
C LYS A 504 17.87 2.38 -3.13
N GLN A 505 16.78 3.03 -3.53
CA GLN A 505 16.10 4.05 -2.74
C GLN A 505 15.53 3.46 -1.44
N ASP A 506 15.87 4.05 -0.29
CA ASP A 506 15.37 3.62 1.03
C ASP A 506 13.93 4.08 1.28
N GLN A 507 13.66 5.37 1.03
CA GLN A 507 12.35 5.99 1.23
C GLN A 507 11.60 6.10 -0.11
N VAL A 508 11.33 4.95 -0.73
CA VAL A 508 10.83 4.91 -2.12
C VAL A 508 9.42 5.52 -2.27
N CYS A 509 8.53 5.38 -1.26
CA CYS A 509 7.19 5.97 -1.27
C CYS A 509 7.28 7.49 -1.16
N ALA A 510 7.98 8.00 -0.15
CA ALA A 510 8.23 9.44 -0.01
C ALA A 510 8.94 10.05 -1.25
N LYS A 511 9.81 9.26 -1.93
CA LYS A 511 10.41 9.68 -3.20
C LYS A 511 9.37 9.81 -4.31
N GLY A 512 8.42 8.90 -4.40
CA GLY A 512 7.30 8.99 -5.33
C GLY A 512 6.43 10.22 -5.07
N ALA A 513 6.10 10.49 -3.80
CA ALA A 513 5.42 11.73 -3.41
C ALA A 513 6.22 12.99 -3.80
N ALA A 514 7.55 12.97 -3.62
CA ALA A 514 8.42 14.07 -4.06
C ALA A 514 8.44 14.23 -5.59
N ILE A 515 8.32 13.14 -6.36
CA ILE A 515 8.18 13.19 -7.82
C ILE A 515 6.87 13.88 -8.22
N TYR A 516 5.74 13.52 -7.60
CA TYR A 516 4.48 14.23 -7.82
C TYR A 516 4.59 15.71 -7.48
N ALA A 517 5.20 16.04 -6.33
CA ALA A 517 5.45 17.41 -5.92
C ALA A 517 6.32 18.21 -6.92
N ALA A 518 7.35 17.57 -7.46
CA ALA A 518 8.26 18.21 -8.43
C ALA A 518 7.54 18.54 -9.75
N VAL A 519 6.63 17.68 -10.20
CA VAL A 519 5.81 17.93 -11.39
C VAL A 519 4.78 19.04 -11.10
N ALA A 520 4.04 18.93 -10.00
CA ALA A 520 3.06 19.95 -9.58
C ALA A 520 3.72 21.33 -9.42
N GLY A 521 4.95 21.39 -8.89
CA GLY A 521 5.75 22.60 -8.75
C GLY A 521 6.37 23.10 -10.05
N GLY A 522 6.18 22.42 -11.19
CA GLY A 522 6.65 22.83 -12.51
C GLY A 522 8.15 22.65 -12.72
N LEU A 523 8.84 21.83 -11.92
CA LEU A 523 10.25 21.48 -12.17
C LEU A 523 10.39 20.56 -13.38
N PHE A 524 9.43 19.71 -13.62
CA PHE A 524 9.34 18.78 -14.73
C PHE A 524 7.97 18.87 -15.41
N THR A 525 7.89 18.42 -16.66
CA THR A 525 6.66 18.44 -17.45
C THR A 525 5.85 17.17 -17.31
N SER A 526 6.47 16.08 -16.83
CA SER A 526 5.81 14.80 -16.59
C SER A 526 6.50 14.00 -15.48
N ILE A 527 5.80 12.99 -14.97
CA ILE A 527 6.35 12.04 -13.99
C ILE A 527 7.55 11.28 -14.58
N GLU A 528 7.47 10.87 -15.84
CA GLU A 528 8.56 10.13 -16.50
C GLU A 528 9.84 10.95 -16.62
N GLU A 529 9.72 12.27 -16.88
CA GLU A 529 10.87 13.18 -16.88
C GLU A 529 11.46 13.29 -15.47
N ALA A 530 10.63 13.49 -14.46
CA ALA A 530 11.07 13.56 -13.07
C ALA A 530 11.72 12.25 -12.60
N GLN A 531 11.17 11.07 -12.99
CA GLN A 531 11.75 9.77 -12.67
C GLN A 531 13.17 9.59 -13.23
N GLN A 532 13.48 10.15 -14.42
CA GLN A 532 14.82 10.07 -15.00
C GLN A 532 15.87 10.75 -14.13
N MET A 533 15.47 11.77 -13.39
CA MET A 533 16.35 12.54 -12.50
C MET A 533 16.32 12.06 -11.06
N TYR A 534 15.16 11.59 -10.56
CA TYR A 534 14.93 11.33 -9.14
C TYR A 534 15.09 9.87 -8.75
N CYS A 535 14.81 8.93 -9.69
CA CYS A 535 14.99 7.51 -9.41
C CYS A 535 16.47 7.13 -9.51
N GLU A 536 16.97 6.54 -8.45
CA GLU A 536 18.33 6.02 -8.42
C GLU A 536 18.47 4.75 -9.27
N PRO A 537 19.71 4.44 -9.74
CA PRO A 537 19.99 3.13 -10.32
C PRO A 537 19.64 1.99 -9.36
N TYR A 538 19.34 0.84 -9.91
CA TYR A 538 19.06 -0.33 -9.09
C TYR A 538 20.31 -0.79 -8.34
N GLU A 539 20.12 -1.33 -7.11
CA GLU A 539 21.20 -1.78 -6.24
C GLU A 539 21.76 -3.15 -6.67
N ALA A 540 20.86 -4.03 -7.11
CA ALA A 540 21.20 -5.39 -7.50
C ALA A 540 20.24 -5.88 -8.59
N ASP A 541 20.75 -6.74 -9.46
CA ASP A 541 20.02 -7.47 -10.49
C ASP A 541 20.18 -8.96 -10.25
N TYR A 542 19.07 -9.69 -10.30
CA TYR A 542 19.04 -11.15 -10.19
C TYR A 542 18.54 -11.72 -11.51
N GLU A 543 19.44 -12.39 -12.22
CA GLU A 543 19.10 -13.06 -13.46
C GLU A 543 18.58 -14.49 -13.19
N PRO A 544 17.57 -14.95 -13.94
CA PRO A 544 17.01 -16.28 -13.75
C PRO A 544 17.98 -17.38 -14.18
N ASP A 545 18.12 -18.42 -13.35
CA ASP A 545 18.88 -19.63 -13.64
C ASP A 545 18.00 -20.66 -14.39
N PRO A 546 18.25 -20.94 -15.70
CA PRO A 546 17.41 -21.83 -16.48
C PRO A 546 17.38 -23.29 -15.98
N GLU A 547 18.43 -23.77 -15.31
CA GLU A 547 18.46 -25.11 -14.75
C GLU A 547 17.55 -25.24 -13.56
N LYS A 548 17.59 -24.27 -12.65
CA LYS A 548 16.70 -24.22 -11.47
C LYS A 548 15.24 -23.99 -11.83
N GLN A 549 14.95 -23.26 -12.91
CA GLN A 549 13.58 -23.06 -13.39
C GLN A 549 12.82 -24.36 -13.60
N GLN A 550 13.48 -25.39 -14.16
CA GLN A 550 12.85 -26.69 -14.42
C GLN A 550 12.46 -27.39 -13.10
N ASP A 551 13.30 -27.30 -12.08
CA ASP A 551 13.03 -27.90 -10.79
C ASP A 551 11.96 -27.12 -10.02
N TYR A 552 12.01 -25.79 -10.04
CA TYR A 552 10.93 -24.96 -9.50
C TYR A 552 9.59 -25.19 -10.21
N ALA A 553 9.58 -25.39 -11.52
CA ALA A 553 8.35 -25.73 -12.25
C ALA A 553 7.72 -27.06 -11.81
N LYS A 554 8.56 -28.07 -11.42
CA LYS A 554 8.05 -29.31 -10.83
C LYS A 554 7.41 -29.07 -9.45
N LYS A 555 8.08 -28.24 -8.61
CA LYS A 555 7.58 -27.86 -7.28
C LYS A 555 6.31 -27.02 -7.37
N TYR A 556 6.24 -26.09 -8.32
CA TYR A 556 5.04 -25.28 -8.58
C TYR A 556 3.84 -26.13 -8.95
N ARG A 557 4.02 -27.21 -9.74
CA ARG A 557 2.93 -28.16 -10.01
C ARG A 557 2.46 -28.89 -8.76
N GLN A 558 3.36 -29.19 -7.82
CA GLN A 558 2.95 -29.80 -6.52
C GLN A 558 2.17 -28.81 -5.67
N TYR A 559 2.65 -27.56 -5.58
CA TYR A 559 1.91 -26.47 -4.92
C TYR A 559 0.51 -26.31 -5.51
N TRP A 560 0.38 -26.30 -6.85
CA TRP A 560 -0.92 -26.11 -7.51
C TRP A 560 -1.89 -27.27 -7.26
N ARG A 561 -1.42 -28.51 -7.24
CA ARG A 561 -2.25 -29.66 -6.88
C ARG A 561 -2.73 -29.61 -5.45
N LEU A 562 -1.88 -29.20 -4.52
CA LEU A 562 -2.26 -28.99 -3.12
C LEU A 562 -3.31 -27.88 -3.02
N ALA A 563 -3.11 -26.77 -3.72
CA ALA A 563 -4.04 -25.64 -3.76
C ALA A 563 -5.45 -26.08 -4.18
N GLN A 564 -5.57 -26.83 -5.28
CA GLN A 564 -6.84 -27.35 -5.75
C GLN A 564 -7.52 -28.28 -4.73
N SER A 565 -6.76 -29.18 -4.08
CA SER A 565 -7.31 -30.08 -3.06
C SER A 565 -7.81 -29.34 -1.81
N ILE A 566 -7.14 -28.25 -1.42
CA ILE A 566 -7.57 -27.45 -0.26
C ILE A 566 -8.78 -26.57 -0.61
N GLU A 567 -8.88 -26.06 -1.83
CA GLU A 567 -10.11 -25.38 -2.30
C GLU A 567 -11.33 -26.29 -2.26
N GLU A 568 -11.20 -27.52 -2.76
CA GLU A 568 -12.26 -28.52 -2.69
C GLU A 568 -12.65 -28.83 -1.24
N PHE A 569 -11.68 -28.93 -0.32
CA PHE A 569 -11.94 -29.17 1.10
C PHE A 569 -12.74 -28.06 1.77
N HIS A 570 -12.50 -26.79 1.41
CA HIS A 570 -13.21 -25.64 1.97
C HIS A 570 -14.54 -25.32 1.24
N SER A 571 -14.83 -25.96 0.12
CA SER A 571 -16.09 -25.79 -0.63
C SER A 571 -17.23 -26.67 -0.08
N VAL A 572 -16.96 -27.52 0.90
CA VAL A 572 -17.90 -28.38 1.63
C VAL A 572 -18.24 -27.75 2.99
#